data_454ec75a2cf322b42dfc39a312aa2b34
#
_entry.id   454ec75a2cf322b42dfc39a312aa2b34
#
_cell.length_a   1.000
_cell.length_b   1.000
_cell.length_c   1.000
_cell.angle_alpha   90.00
_cell.angle_beta   90.00
_cell.angle_gamma   90.00
#
_symmetry.space_group_name_H-M   'P 1'
#
loop_
_entity.id
_entity.type
_entity.pdbx_description
1 polymer ?
#
loop_
_entity_poly.entity_id
_entity_poly.type
_entity_poly.pdbx_seq_one_letter_code
_entity_poly.pdbx_strand_id
1 'polypeptide(L)'
;MKRSPLAIDSPERRILMAPDGGIAAIVPRKSLEAHRLIEEMMIQANVCAAETLEQRKTPLIYRVHEAPSQEKVFNLADFLSTIGKPWNKGEAPTTKRFNKLLDETRDGPHAEVVNEVVLRSQMQAIYSAENVGHFGLNLDRYAHFTSP
;
A
#
# COMPACT_ATOMS: atom_id res chain seq x y z
N MET A 1 14.28 -8.96 -9.59
CA MET A 1 13.08 -9.68 -9.10
C MET A 1 11.92 -8.69 -9.01
N LYS A 2 10.74 -8.99 -9.55
CA LYS A 2 9.62 -8.05 -9.53
C LYS A 2 9.06 -7.98 -8.10
N ARG A 3 9.03 -6.80 -7.49
CA ARG A 3 8.74 -6.56 -6.07
C ARG A 3 7.31 -6.96 -5.65
N SER A 4 6.31 -6.82 -6.50
CA SER A 4 4.88 -7.09 -6.23
C SER A 4 4.35 -6.39 -4.95
N PRO A 5 4.40 -5.06 -4.88
CA PRO A 5 3.82 -4.32 -3.78
C PRO A 5 2.30 -4.50 -3.72
N LEU A 6 1.70 -4.17 -2.59
CA LEU A 6 0.24 -4.19 -2.44
C LEU A 6 -0.39 -3.12 -3.36
N ALA A 7 -1.26 -3.56 -4.27
CA ALA A 7 -1.83 -2.74 -5.35
C ALA A 7 -3.26 -2.27 -5.02
N ILE A 8 -3.44 -1.59 -3.88
CA ILE A 8 -4.73 -0.97 -3.53
C ILE A 8 -4.97 0.21 -4.47
N ASP A 9 -6.13 0.23 -5.12
CA ASP A 9 -6.56 1.38 -5.92
C ASP A 9 -7.21 2.43 -4.99
N SER A 10 -6.51 3.54 -4.80
CA SER A 10 -6.99 4.69 -4.04
C SER A 10 -7.03 5.90 -4.97
N PRO A 11 -8.16 6.14 -5.64
CA PRO A 11 -8.25 7.24 -6.59
C PRO A 11 -8.10 8.58 -5.88
N GLU A 12 -6.99 9.26 -6.16
CA GLU A 12 -6.83 10.66 -5.73
C GLU A 12 -7.84 11.55 -6.48
N ARG A 13 -8.46 12.47 -5.75
CA ARG A 13 -9.38 13.46 -6.33
C ARG A 13 -8.72 14.83 -6.33
N ARG A 14 -8.80 15.51 -7.48
CA ARG A 14 -8.35 16.89 -7.62
C ARG A 14 -9.55 17.83 -7.60
N ILE A 15 -9.50 18.81 -6.73
CA ILE A 15 -10.49 19.90 -6.70
C ILE A 15 -10.05 20.96 -7.70
N LEU A 16 -10.92 21.28 -8.65
CA LEU A 16 -10.75 22.40 -9.56
C LEU A 16 -11.50 23.60 -8.98
N MET A 17 -10.78 24.70 -8.80
CA MET A 17 -11.36 25.95 -8.30
C MET A 17 -11.92 26.78 -9.47
N ALA A 18 -13.07 27.38 -9.25
CA ALA A 18 -13.64 28.39 -10.15
C ALA A 18 -12.97 29.76 -9.95
N PRO A 19 -13.04 30.69 -10.93
CA PRO A 19 -12.44 32.01 -10.82
C PRO A 19 -12.97 32.86 -9.65
N ASP A 20 -14.17 32.56 -9.16
CA ASP A 20 -14.81 33.20 -8.01
C ASP A 20 -14.38 32.62 -6.65
N GLY A 21 -13.47 31.65 -6.67
CA GLY A 21 -13.00 30.93 -5.47
C GLY A 21 -13.91 29.77 -5.03
N GLY A 22 -14.99 29.48 -5.72
CA GLY A 22 -15.84 28.31 -5.49
C GLY A 22 -15.22 27.03 -6.08
N ILE A 23 -15.85 25.87 -5.77
CA ILE A 23 -15.46 24.59 -6.36
C ILE A 23 -16.15 24.43 -7.72
N ALA A 24 -15.35 24.41 -8.80
CA ALA A 24 -15.86 24.20 -10.15
C ALA A 24 -16.14 22.71 -10.44
N ALA A 25 -15.25 21.81 -10.00
CA ALA A 25 -15.40 20.38 -10.18
C ALA A 25 -14.49 19.57 -9.25
N ILE A 26 -14.84 18.30 -9.00
CA ILE A 26 -13.98 17.30 -8.37
C ILE A 26 -13.74 16.22 -9.43
N VAL A 27 -12.47 16.09 -9.87
CA VAL A 27 -12.10 15.14 -10.93
C VAL A 27 -11.10 14.11 -10.40
N PRO A 28 -11.15 12.85 -10.87
CA PRO A 28 -10.13 11.87 -10.53
C PRO A 28 -8.77 12.29 -11.12
N ARG A 29 -7.71 12.20 -10.33
CA ARG A 29 -6.34 12.39 -10.79
C ARG A 29 -5.86 11.10 -11.42
N LYS A 30 -5.57 11.11 -12.72
CA LYS A 30 -4.95 9.96 -13.39
C LYS A 30 -3.47 9.87 -13.02
N SER A 31 -3.05 8.73 -12.48
CA SER A 31 -1.63 8.41 -12.37
C SER A 31 -1.08 8.06 -13.76
N LEU A 32 -0.07 8.80 -14.19
CA LEU A 32 0.65 8.53 -15.44
C LEU A 32 1.80 7.55 -15.20
N GLU A 33 2.24 6.87 -16.25
CA GLU A 33 3.43 5.98 -16.17
C GLU A 33 4.68 6.73 -15.68
N ALA A 34 4.83 8.00 -16.07
CA ALA A 34 5.92 8.83 -15.58
C ALA A 34 5.88 9.05 -14.05
N HIS A 35 4.69 9.19 -13.46
CA HIS A 35 4.55 9.29 -12.00
C HIS A 35 4.99 8.00 -11.33
N ARG A 36 4.60 6.84 -11.87
CA ARG A 36 5.02 5.52 -11.36
C ARG A 36 6.52 5.31 -11.47
N LEU A 37 7.13 5.77 -12.56
CA LEU A 37 8.59 5.70 -12.72
C LEU A 37 9.30 6.49 -11.63
N ILE A 38 8.88 7.74 -11.42
CA ILE A 38 9.48 8.59 -10.37
C ILE A 38 9.27 7.97 -8.98
N GLU A 39 8.08 7.47 -8.69
CA GLU A 39 7.78 6.78 -7.43
C GLU A 39 8.73 5.58 -7.21
N GLU A 40 8.90 4.70 -8.20
CA GLU A 40 9.82 3.57 -8.10
C GLU A 40 11.29 4.01 -7.92
N MET A 41 11.71 5.08 -8.58
CA MET A 41 13.06 5.65 -8.38
C MET A 41 13.25 6.18 -6.94
N MET A 42 12.24 6.85 -6.39
CA MET A 42 12.27 7.35 -5.00
C MET A 42 12.28 6.18 -4.00
N ILE A 43 11.46 5.16 -4.21
CA ILE A 43 11.46 3.95 -3.39
C ILE A 43 12.83 3.28 -3.43
N GLN A 44 13.41 3.12 -4.62
CA GLN A 44 14.73 2.51 -4.76
C GLN A 44 15.83 3.34 -4.08
N ALA A 45 15.80 4.66 -4.18
CA ALA A 45 16.74 5.53 -3.47
C ALA A 45 16.64 5.35 -1.94
N ASN A 46 15.42 5.24 -1.42
CA ASN A 46 15.16 4.99 -0.01
C ASN A 46 15.66 3.61 0.46
N VAL A 47 15.51 2.58 -0.37
CA VAL A 47 16.08 1.24 -0.09
C VAL A 47 17.61 1.29 -0.07
N CYS A 48 18.22 1.90 -1.08
CA CYS A 48 19.69 2.05 -1.16
C CYS A 48 20.25 2.82 0.05
N ALA A 49 19.56 3.86 0.51
CA ALA A 49 19.95 4.61 1.70
C ALA A 49 19.92 3.71 2.95
N ALA A 50 18.84 2.95 3.16
CA ALA A 50 18.74 2.02 4.27
C ALA A 50 19.85 0.96 4.23
N GLU A 51 20.07 0.32 3.09
CA GLU A 51 21.13 -0.69 2.90
C GLU A 51 22.52 -0.11 3.17
N THR A 52 22.81 1.09 2.67
CA THR A 52 24.10 1.75 2.86
C THR A 52 24.37 2.04 4.33
N LEU A 53 23.39 2.55 5.06
CA LEU A 53 23.51 2.86 6.48
C LEU A 53 23.67 1.59 7.33
N GLU A 54 22.92 0.52 7.02
CA GLU A 54 23.09 -0.77 7.68
C GLU A 54 24.49 -1.36 7.46
N GLN A 55 24.99 -1.36 6.22
CA GLN A 55 26.34 -1.85 5.89
C GLN A 55 27.41 -1.08 6.66
N ARG A 56 27.21 0.20 6.87
CA ARG A 56 28.13 1.08 7.64
C ARG A 56 27.89 1.00 9.14
N LYS A 57 26.92 0.20 9.61
CA LYS A 57 26.52 0.14 11.02
C LYS A 57 26.17 1.50 11.61
N THR A 58 25.64 2.39 10.80
CA THR A 58 25.21 3.72 11.19
C THR A 58 23.75 3.66 11.65
N PRO A 59 23.41 4.26 12.79
CA PRO A 59 22.02 4.34 13.24
C PRO A 59 21.14 5.01 12.18
N LEU A 60 19.94 4.44 11.96
CA LEU A 60 18.95 5.02 11.07
C LEU A 60 17.54 4.77 11.62
N ILE A 61 16.60 5.56 11.14
CA ILE A 61 15.18 5.36 11.40
C ILE A 61 14.54 4.75 10.15
N TYR A 62 13.99 3.57 10.31
CA TYR A 62 13.24 2.88 9.25
C TYR A 62 11.81 3.40 9.16
N ARG A 63 11.23 3.29 7.98
CA ARG A 63 9.80 3.34 7.78
C ARG A 63 9.31 1.91 7.67
N VAL A 64 8.69 1.40 8.71
CA VAL A 64 8.26 0.00 8.80
C VAL A 64 6.75 -0.12 8.63
N HIS A 65 6.33 -1.25 8.08
CA HIS A 65 4.92 -1.58 7.90
C HIS A 65 4.74 -3.08 8.14
N GLU A 66 4.14 -3.42 9.26
CA GLU A 66 3.86 -4.81 9.61
C GLU A 66 2.75 -5.42 8.75
N ALA A 67 2.75 -6.73 8.64
CA ALA A 67 1.63 -7.46 8.04
C ALA A 67 0.35 -7.26 8.87
N PRO A 68 -0.83 -7.38 8.27
CA PRO A 68 -2.10 -7.32 8.99
C PRO A 68 -2.14 -8.30 10.17
N SER A 69 -2.67 -7.86 11.31
CA SER A 69 -2.90 -8.74 12.47
C SER A 69 -3.91 -9.84 12.13
N GLN A 70 -3.86 -10.94 12.90
CA GLN A 70 -4.84 -12.04 12.73
C GLN A 70 -6.29 -11.56 12.85
N GLU A 71 -6.58 -10.67 13.79
CA GLU A 71 -7.91 -10.09 13.98
C GLU A 71 -8.38 -9.36 12.72
N LYS A 72 -7.52 -8.52 12.14
CA LYS A 72 -7.83 -7.79 10.90
C LYS A 72 -8.04 -8.73 9.71
N VAL A 73 -7.24 -9.81 9.62
CA VAL A 73 -7.41 -10.84 8.58
C VAL A 73 -8.73 -11.59 8.77
N PHE A 74 -9.13 -11.88 9.99
CA PHE A 74 -10.40 -12.56 10.27
C PHE A 74 -11.60 -11.65 9.92
N ASN A 75 -11.57 -10.39 10.31
CA ASN A 75 -12.61 -9.42 9.97
C ASN A 75 -12.75 -9.26 8.44
N LEU A 76 -11.62 -9.20 7.72
CA LEU A 76 -11.63 -9.20 6.26
C LEU A 76 -12.27 -10.48 5.69
N ALA A 77 -11.87 -11.64 6.20
CA ALA A 77 -12.39 -12.94 5.74
C ALA A 77 -13.90 -13.06 5.97
N ASP A 78 -14.40 -12.59 7.11
CA ASP A 78 -15.81 -12.58 7.43
C ASP A 78 -16.60 -11.67 6.49
N PHE A 79 -16.09 -10.47 6.21
CA PHE A 79 -16.67 -9.59 5.20
C PHE A 79 -16.68 -10.25 3.81
N LEU A 80 -15.55 -10.81 3.36
CA LEU A 80 -15.45 -11.43 2.04
C LEU A 80 -16.42 -12.61 1.88
N SER A 81 -16.70 -13.34 2.95
CA SER A 81 -17.68 -14.44 2.93
C SER A 81 -19.11 -13.93 2.62
N THR A 82 -19.47 -12.72 3.05
CA THR A 82 -20.79 -12.12 2.79
C THR A 82 -21.02 -11.81 1.31
N ILE A 83 -19.95 -11.60 0.56
CA ILE A 83 -19.98 -11.34 -0.89
C ILE A 83 -19.60 -12.57 -1.73
N GLY A 84 -19.56 -13.77 -1.11
CA GLY A 84 -19.26 -15.03 -1.81
C GLY A 84 -17.79 -15.18 -2.24
N LYS A 85 -16.85 -14.45 -1.61
CA LYS A 85 -15.42 -14.53 -1.88
C LYS A 85 -14.69 -15.14 -0.66
N PRO A 86 -14.47 -16.46 -0.62
CA PRO A 86 -13.84 -17.08 0.52
C PRO A 86 -12.36 -16.67 0.65
N TRP A 87 -11.95 -16.39 1.89
CA TRP A 87 -10.55 -16.11 2.26
C TRP A 87 -10.07 -17.17 3.25
N ASN A 88 -8.97 -17.86 2.93
CA ASN A 88 -8.41 -18.85 3.83
C ASN A 88 -7.73 -18.16 5.03
N LYS A 89 -8.34 -18.30 6.20
CA LYS A 89 -7.87 -17.72 7.46
C LYS A 89 -6.58 -18.38 7.99
N GLY A 90 -6.30 -19.63 7.57
CA GLY A 90 -5.14 -20.40 8.03
C GLY A 90 -3.83 -20.08 7.29
N GLU A 91 -3.89 -19.29 6.22
CA GLU A 91 -2.71 -18.90 5.46
C GLU A 91 -2.21 -17.53 5.86
N ALA A 92 -0.87 -17.36 5.91
CA ALA A 92 -0.26 -16.06 6.17
C ALA A 92 -0.71 -14.99 5.15
N PRO A 93 -1.00 -13.77 5.59
CA PRO A 93 -1.28 -12.67 4.69
C PRO A 93 -0.02 -12.31 3.89
N THR A 94 -0.14 -12.19 2.57
CA THR A 94 0.92 -11.74 1.68
C THR A 94 0.38 -10.72 0.69
N THR A 95 1.20 -9.79 0.23
CA THR A 95 0.80 -8.81 -0.79
C THR A 95 0.28 -9.50 -2.05
N LYS A 96 0.87 -10.65 -2.42
CA LYS A 96 0.43 -11.45 -3.58
C LYS A 96 -1.00 -11.96 -3.42
N ARG A 97 -1.40 -12.41 -2.23
CA ARG A 97 -2.78 -12.86 -1.96
C ARG A 97 -3.78 -11.72 -2.03
N PHE A 98 -3.42 -10.57 -1.44
CA PHE A 98 -4.26 -9.37 -1.52
C PHE A 98 -4.40 -8.88 -2.97
N ASN A 99 -3.30 -8.83 -3.72
CA ASN A 99 -3.34 -8.42 -5.12
C ASN A 99 -4.21 -9.36 -5.97
N LYS A 100 -4.13 -10.67 -5.73
CA LYS A 100 -5.01 -11.64 -6.40
C LYS A 100 -6.49 -11.36 -6.11
N LEU A 101 -6.85 -11.10 -4.84
CA LEU A 101 -8.22 -10.73 -4.46
C LEU A 101 -8.66 -9.44 -5.16
N LEU A 102 -7.82 -8.40 -5.14
CA LEU A 102 -8.11 -7.12 -5.79
C LEU A 102 -8.29 -7.27 -7.30
N ASP A 103 -7.45 -8.09 -7.96
CA ASP A 103 -7.57 -8.38 -9.39
C ASP A 103 -8.86 -9.15 -9.72
N GLU A 104 -9.23 -10.15 -8.91
CA GLU A 104 -10.45 -10.94 -9.10
C GLU A 104 -11.75 -10.15 -8.86
N THR A 105 -11.68 -9.03 -8.17
CA THR A 105 -12.85 -8.20 -7.85
C THR A 105 -12.89 -6.89 -8.61
N ARG A 106 -11.85 -6.56 -9.38
CA ARG A 106 -11.64 -5.25 -10.04
C ARG A 106 -12.84 -4.79 -10.88
N ASP A 107 -13.39 -5.67 -11.68
CA ASP A 107 -14.48 -5.36 -12.60
C ASP A 107 -15.86 -5.73 -12.05
N GLY A 108 -15.92 -6.10 -10.78
CA GLY A 108 -17.14 -6.55 -10.13
C GLY A 108 -17.90 -5.43 -9.40
N PRO A 109 -19.15 -5.67 -9.01
CA PRO A 109 -20.00 -4.69 -8.32
C PRO A 109 -19.46 -4.33 -6.93
N HIS A 110 -18.53 -5.10 -6.37
CA HIS A 110 -17.96 -4.91 -5.04
C HIS A 110 -16.52 -4.37 -5.05
N ALA A 111 -15.99 -3.99 -6.21
CA ALA A 111 -14.58 -3.57 -6.37
C ALA A 111 -14.18 -2.47 -5.38
N GLU A 112 -14.95 -1.38 -5.30
CA GLU A 112 -14.67 -0.24 -4.44
C GLU A 112 -14.68 -0.63 -2.96
N VAL A 113 -15.70 -1.38 -2.52
CA VAL A 113 -15.83 -1.83 -1.13
C VAL A 113 -14.71 -2.81 -0.76
N VAL A 114 -14.34 -3.72 -1.65
CA VAL A 114 -13.23 -4.66 -1.41
C VAL A 114 -11.91 -3.90 -1.27
N ASN A 115 -11.63 -2.92 -2.14
CA ASN A 115 -10.46 -2.05 -2.01
C ASN A 115 -10.42 -1.34 -0.65
N GLU A 116 -11.54 -0.76 -0.21
CA GLU A 116 -11.65 -0.07 1.08
C GLU A 116 -11.42 -1.03 2.25
N VAL A 117 -12.05 -2.20 2.25
CA VAL A 117 -11.91 -3.18 3.35
C VAL A 117 -10.50 -3.77 3.39
N VAL A 118 -9.88 -4.02 2.23
CA VAL A 118 -8.46 -4.42 2.15
C VAL A 118 -7.57 -3.32 2.71
N LEU A 119 -7.78 -2.05 2.35
CA LEU A 119 -7.03 -0.91 2.90
C LEU A 119 -7.17 -0.84 4.43
N ARG A 120 -8.38 -0.94 4.96
CA ARG A 120 -8.64 -0.90 6.41
C ARG A 120 -8.07 -2.10 7.17
N SER A 121 -7.89 -3.23 6.50
CA SER A 121 -7.26 -4.42 7.09
C SER A 121 -5.76 -4.24 7.29
N GLN A 122 -5.12 -3.28 6.63
CA GLN A 122 -3.68 -3.06 6.79
C GLN A 122 -3.32 -2.42 8.13
N MET A 123 -2.08 -2.63 8.55
CA MET A 123 -1.49 -1.88 9.65
C MET A 123 -1.08 -0.49 9.16
N GLN A 124 -0.86 0.44 10.08
CA GLN A 124 -0.25 1.73 9.73
C GLN A 124 1.26 1.59 9.65
N ALA A 125 1.87 2.20 8.65
CA ALA A 125 3.32 2.34 8.62
C ALA A 125 3.76 3.35 9.70
N ILE A 126 4.84 3.02 10.40
CA ILE A 126 5.41 3.84 11.48
C ILE A 126 6.92 4.04 11.27
N TYR A 127 7.50 4.97 12.02
CA TYR A 127 8.95 5.11 12.12
C TYR A 127 9.46 4.29 13.29
N SER A 128 10.55 3.54 13.09
CA SER A 128 11.15 2.67 14.10
C SER A 128 12.66 2.61 13.95
N ALA A 129 13.38 2.47 15.08
CA ALA A 129 14.79 2.11 15.07
C ALA A 129 15.00 0.62 14.76
N GLU A 130 13.98 -0.21 14.93
CA GLU A 130 14.00 -1.62 14.62
C GLU A 130 13.41 -1.86 13.24
N ASN A 131 14.09 -2.71 12.45
CA ASN A 131 13.63 -3.07 11.12
C ASN A 131 12.77 -4.34 11.16
N VAL A 132 11.49 -4.19 10.88
CA VAL A 132 10.55 -5.32 10.69
C VAL A 132 10.09 -5.44 9.23
N GLY A 133 10.74 -4.71 8.32
CA GLY A 133 10.38 -4.66 6.90
C GLY A 133 9.20 -3.73 6.60
N HIS A 134 8.79 -3.72 5.34
CA HIS A 134 7.67 -2.93 4.87
C HIS A 134 6.70 -3.78 4.05
N PHE A 135 5.68 -4.32 4.71
CA PHE A 135 4.72 -5.25 4.11
C PHE A 135 4.08 -4.69 2.83
N GLY A 136 3.47 -3.50 2.88
CA GLY A 136 2.75 -2.92 1.74
C GLY A 136 3.64 -2.69 0.51
N LEU A 137 4.91 -2.35 0.69
CA LEU A 137 5.88 -2.22 -0.39
C LEU A 137 6.55 -3.55 -0.77
N ASN A 138 6.33 -4.60 0.02
CA ASN A 138 6.99 -5.90 -0.10
C ASN A 138 8.52 -5.76 -0.13
N LEU A 139 9.06 -5.08 0.88
CA LEU A 139 10.48 -4.78 1.06
C LEU A 139 10.98 -5.25 2.42
N ASP A 140 12.22 -5.78 2.44
CA ASP A 140 12.87 -6.22 3.68
C ASP A 140 13.35 -5.04 4.53
N ARG A 141 13.61 -3.88 3.92
CA ARG A 141 14.05 -2.65 4.57
C ARG A 141 13.64 -1.42 3.77
N TYR A 142 13.28 -0.38 4.48
CA TYR A 142 12.87 0.87 3.87
C TYR A 142 13.08 2.05 4.85
N ALA A 143 13.60 3.15 4.37
CA ALA A 143 13.76 4.37 5.15
C ALA A 143 13.36 5.58 4.31
N HIS A 144 12.74 6.58 4.93
CA HIS A 144 12.43 7.84 4.24
C HIS A 144 13.69 8.72 4.17
N PHE A 145 14.47 8.54 3.15
CA PHE A 145 15.59 9.41 2.80
C PHE A 145 15.16 10.49 1.80
N THR A 146 14.27 10.14 0.88
CA THR A 146 13.59 11.09 0.00
C THR A 146 12.11 11.14 0.36
N SER A 147 11.41 12.21 -0.05
CA SER A 147 9.95 12.25 0.04
C SER A 147 9.36 11.21 -0.92
N PRO A 148 8.53 10.29 -0.42
CA PRO A 148 7.86 9.32 -1.27
C PRO A 148 6.70 9.93 -2.04
#